data_c9d9249111a1acdd53dddd835404f797
#
_entry.id   c9d9249111a1acdd53dddd835404f797
#
_cell.length_a   1.000
_cell.length_b   1.000
_cell.length_c   1.000
_cell.angle_alpha   90.00
_cell.angle_beta   90.00
_cell.angle_gamma   90.00
#
_symmetry.space_group_name_H-M   'P 1'
#
loop_
_entity.id
_entity.type
_entity.pdbx_description
1 polymer ?
#
loop_
_entity_poly.entity_id
_entity_poly.type
_entity_poly.pdbx_seq_one_letter_code
_entity_poly.pdbx_strand_id
1 'polypeptide(L)'
;IFMRRPKQLSHIQRKLININYHIYGSPKYLEKHGYPKTVKDLDKHKFVSFGRGAPSPVYNPDWALKLGMKDNKKRKTIMKVNSVYGLLLAVQSGVGLAALPDYLTVKQPNIVKVLPKIEGPITEAYFVYPESLKNEARVKAFRNFLYSKISEWEF
;
A
#
# COMPACT_ATOMS: atom_id res chain seq x y z
N ILE A 1 -3.57 9.93 12.51
CA ILE A 1 -2.83 9.90 11.23
C ILE A 1 -3.84 9.69 10.11
N PHE A 2 -3.71 10.47 9.03
CA PHE A 2 -4.56 10.39 7.84
C PHE A 2 -3.72 9.96 6.64
N MET A 3 -4.27 9.07 5.81
CA MET A 3 -3.61 8.54 4.60
C MET A 3 -3.91 9.39 3.35
N ARG A 4 -4.36 10.59 3.52
CA ARG A 4 -4.51 11.63 2.51
C ARG A 4 -4.68 12.98 3.21
N ARG A 5 -4.39 14.05 2.51
CA ARG A 5 -4.55 15.41 3.07
C ARG A 5 -6.02 15.69 3.38
N PRO A 6 -6.38 15.97 4.65
CA PRO A 6 -7.75 16.35 5.00
C PRO A 6 -8.16 17.68 4.37
N LYS A 7 -9.43 17.83 4.07
CA LYS A 7 -9.98 19.09 3.52
C LYS A 7 -10.29 20.14 4.61
N GLN A 8 -10.24 19.76 5.88
CA GLN A 8 -10.57 20.65 7.00
C GLN A 8 -9.48 21.71 7.21
N LEU A 9 -9.83 22.96 7.05
CA LEU A 9 -8.92 24.11 7.16
C LEU A 9 -8.52 24.45 8.61
N SER A 10 -9.32 24.05 9.61
CA SER A 10 -9.10 24.34 11.03
C SER A 10 -8.10 23.39 11.72
N HIS A 11 -7.44 22.53 10.96
CA HIS A 11 -6.48 21.58 11.49
C HIS A 11 -5.07 21.84 10.97
N ILE A 12 -4.09 21.71 11.85
CA ILE A 12 -2.68 21.68 11.45
C ILE A 12 -2.40 20.32 10.82
N GLN A 13 -1.85 20.35 9.63
CA GLN A 13 -1.55 19.18 8.83
C GLN A 13 -0.05 19.12 8.57
N ARG A 14 0.61 18.08 9.05
CA ARG A 14 2.04 17.85 8.86
C ARG A 14 2.24 16.55 8.11
N LYS A 15 2.83 16.65 6.92
CA LYS A 15 3.20 15.48 6.15
C LYS A 15 4.22 14.66 6.94
N LEU A 16 3.98 13.38 7.07
CA LEU A 16 4.87 12.43 7.73
C LEU A 16 5.76 11.72 6.73
N ILE A 17 5.14 11.07 5.73
CA ILE A 17 5.87 10.20 4.81
C ILE A 17 5.09 10.01 3.51
N ASN A 18 5.80 9.70 2.43
CA ASN A 18 5.25 9.09 1.22
C ASN A 18 5.25 7.57 1.36
N ILE A 19 4.15 6.95 1.01
CA ILE A 19 4.00 5.50 0.99
C ILE A 19 3.94 5.07 -0.47
N ASN A 20 4.94 4.33 -0.89
CA ASN A 20 5.03 3.74 -2.21
C ASN A 20 4.34 2.37 -2.22
N TYR A 21 3.85 1.96 -3.37
CA TYR A 21 3.19 0.68 -3.58
C TYR A 21 3.81 -0.04 -4.77
N HIS A 22 4.02 -1.33 -4.59
CA HIS A 22 4.42 -2.23 -5.68
C HIS A 22 3.51 -3.46 -5.68
N ILE A 23 3.68 -4.28 -6.73
CA ILE A 23 3.04 -5.58 -6.82
C ILE A 23 3.95 -6.61 -6.14
N TYR A 24 3.35 -7.47 -5.34
CA TYR A 24 4.07 -8.50 -4.59
C TYR A 24 3.46 -9.88 -4.81
N GLY A 25 4.32 -10.88 -4.72
CA GLY A 25 3.97 -12.30 -4.73
C GLY A 25 4.84 -13.09 -3.77
N SER A 26 4.42 -14.29 -3.37
CA SER A 26 5.30 -15.19 -2.63
C SER A 26 6.19 -15.99 -3.59
N PRO A 27 7.44 -16.35 -3.19
CA PRO A 27 8.30 -17.23 -3.98
C PRO A 27 7.58 -18.51 -4.39
N LYS A 28 6.91 -19.18 -3.44
CA LYS A 28 6.14 -20.41 -3.68
C LYS A 28 5.07 -20.25 -4.79
N TYR A 29 4.36 -19.11 -4.81
CA TYR A 29 3.39 -18.84 -5.86
C TYR A 29 4.07 -18.64 -7.21
N LEU A 30 5.17 -17.86 -7.23
CA LEU A 30 5.88 -17.50 -8.45
C LEU A 30 6.64 -18.70 -9.06
N GLU A 31 7.17 -19.58 -8.26
CA GLU A 31 7.77 -20.84 -8.71
C GLU A 31 6.75 -21.73 -9.45
N LYS A 32 5.51 -21.77 -8.94
CA LYS A 32 4.44 -22.56 -9.55
C LYS A 32 3.82 -21.91 -10.79
N HIS A 33 3.72 -20.58 -10.84
CA HIS A 33 2.97 -19.86 -11.87
C HIS A 33 3.85 -19.03 -12.81
N GLY A 34 5.18 -19.02 -12.57
CA GLY A 34 6.16 -18.22 -13.30
C GLY A 34 6.34 -16.82 -12.71
N TYR A 35 7.49 -16.22 -13.02
CA TYR A 35 7.82 -14.84 -12.64
C TYR A 35 7.43 -13.89 -13.76
N PRO A 36 6.51 -12.94 -13.57
CA PRO A 36 6.16 -11.96 -14.60
C PRO A 36 7.38 -11.10 -14.97
N LYS A 37 7.69 -11.01 -16.26
CA LYS A 37 8.77 -10.18 -16.82
C LYS A 37 8.23 -8.90 -17.43
N THR A 38 6.97 -8.90 -17.82
CA THR A 38 6.27 -7.77 -18.44
C THR A 38 4.91 -7.54 -17.79
N VAL A 39 4.33 -6.36 -18.01
CA VAL A 39 2.97 -6.05 -17.57
C VAL A 39 1.94 -7.02 -18.15
N LYS A 40 2.15 -7.48 -19.39
CA LYS A 40 1.25 -8.43 -20.06
C LYS A 40 1.25 -9.80 -19.38
N ASP A 41 2.37 -10.21 -18.79
CA ASP A 41 2.44 -11.50 -18.08
C ASP A 41 1.53 -11.52 -16.86
N LEU A 42 1.21 -10.36 -16.26
CA LEU A 42 0.26 -10.25 -15.15
C LEU A 42 -1.14 -10.79 -15.50
N ASP A 43 -1.50 -10.88 -16.77
CA ASP A 43 -2.79 -11.41 -17.24
C ASP A 43 -2.95 -12.91 -16.95
N LYS A 44 -1.84 -13.62 -16.76
CA LYS A 44 -1.79 -15.05 -16.43
C LYS A 44 -1.84 -15.32 -14.93
N HIS A 45 -1.77 -14.28 -14.12
CA HIS A 45 -1.67 -14.41 -12.66
C HIS A 45 -3.00 -14.15 -11.96
N LYS A 46 -3.17 -14.82 -10.83
CA LYS A 46 -4.26 -14.60 -9.88
C LYS A 46 -3.99 -13.37 -9.04
N PHE A 47 -5.01 -12.56 -8.81
CA PHE A 47 -4.90 -11.37 -7.97
C PHE A 47 -5.79 -11.45 -6.74
N VAL A 48 -5.25 -10.96 -5.63
CA VAL A 48 -6.00 -10.60 -4.43
C VAL A 48 -6.11 -9.08 -4.38
N SER A 49 -7.28 -8.55 -4.07
CA SER A 49 -7.50 -7.10 -4.05
C SER A 49 -8.20 -6.63 -2.79
N PHE A 50 -8.15 -5.32 -2.56
CA PHE A 50 -8.90 -4.70 -1.48
C PHE A 50 -10.41 -4.80 -1.77
N GLY A 51 -11.20 -5.18 -0.75
CA GLY A 51 -12.66 -5.34 -0.88
C GLY A 51 -13.38 -4.00 -1.01
N ARG A 52 -14.53 -4.01 -1.68
CA ARG A 52 -15.44 -2.87 -1.72
C ARG A 52 -16.24 -2.79 -0.41
N GLY A 53 -16.62 -1.58 0.01
CA GLY A 53 -17.48 -1.34 1.17
C GLY A 53 -16.73 -0.91 2.44
N ALA A 54 -15.42 -1.02 2.51
CA ALA A 54 -14.61 -0.36 3.53
C ALA A 54 -13.87 0.84 2.91
N PRO A 55 -13.69 1.94 3.65
CA PRO A 55 -12.83 3.04 3.22
C PRO A 55 -11.43 2.50 2.97
N SER A 56 -10.99 2.50 1.70
CA SER A 56 -9.61 2.10 1.39
C SER A 56 -8.66 3.20 1.88
N PRO A 57 -7.63 2.85 2.65
CA PRO A 57 -6.57 3.79 2.99
C PRO A 57 -5.74 4.17 1.76
N VAL A 58 -5.87 3.41 0.68
CA VAL A 58 -5.10 3.59 -0.56
C VAL A 58 -5.91 4.38 -1.57
N TYR A 59 -5.29 5.39 -2.16
CA TYR A 59 -5.83 6.02 -3.37
C TYR A 59 -5.68 5.05 -4.55
N ASN A 60 -6.78 4.77 -5.26
CA ASN A 60 -6.81 3.83 -6.38
C ASN A 60 -6.29 2.40 -6.03
N PRO A 61 -6.96 1.67 -5.12
CA PRO A 61 -6.52 0.33 -4.69
C PRO A 61 -6.50 -0.71 -5.81
N ASP A 62 -7.17 -0.45 -6.92
CA ASP A 62 -7.26 -1.34 -8.09
C ASP A 62 -6.20 -1.04 -9.17
N TRP A 63 -5.20 -0.19 -8.89
CA TRP A 63 -4.23 0.24 -9.91
C TRP A 63 -3.51 -0.94 -10.59
N ALA A 64 -3.10 -1.94 -9.81
CA ALA A 64 -2.42 -3.13 -10.33
C ALA A 64 -3.33 -3.98 -11.22
N LEU A 65 -4.64 -3.99 -10.94
CA LEU A 65 -5.63 -4.70 -11.75
C LEU A 65 -5.87 -4.02 -13.11
N LYS A 66 -5.65 -2.70 -13.18
CA LYS A 66 -5.85 -1.89 -14.39
C LYS A 66 -4.57 -1.69 -15.20
N LEU A 67 -3.41 -1.98 -14.62
CA LEU A 67 -2.11 -1.74 -15.21
C LEU A 67 -1.99 -2.42 -16.59
N GLY A 68 -1.78 -1.63 -17.65
CA GLY A 68 -1.70 -2.11 -19.02
C GLY A 68 -3.01 -2.60 -19.64
N MET A 69 -4.15 -2.45 -18.96
CA MET A 69 -5.46 -2.81 -19.50
C MET A 69 -6.05 -1.66 -20.31
N LYS A 70 -6.71 -1.98 -21.43
CA LYS A 70 -7.47 -1.02 -22.26
C LYS A 70 -8.92 -0.89 -21.73
N ASP A 71 -9.59 0.20 -22.08
CA ASP A 71 -11.04 0.42 -21.88
C ASP A 71 -11.51 0.26 -20.45
N ASN A 72 -10.73 0.75 -19.46
CA ASN A 72 -11.06 0.60 -18.04
C ASN A 72 -11.29 -0.84 -17.55
N LYS A 73 -10.90 -1.83 -18.33
CA LYS A 73 -10.95 -3.24 -17.92
C LYS A 73 -10.04 -3.48 -16.72
N LYS A 74 -10.38 -4.51 -15.96
CA LYS A 74 -9.60 -4.95 -14.79
C LYS A 74 -9.35 -6.44 -14.86
N ARG A 75 -8.19 -6.86 -14.39
CA ARG A 75 -7.93 -8.29 -14.13
C ARG A 75 -8.91 -8.82 -13.11
N LYS A 76 -9.31 -10.07 -13.28
CA LYS A 76 -10.18 -10.75 -12.30
C LYS A 76 -9.42 -10.98 -11.00
N THR A 77 -10.11 -10.78 -9.89
CA THR A 77 -9.61 -11.12 -8.56
C THR A 77 -10.23 -12.41 -8.09
N ILE A 78 -9.44 -13.27 -7.47
CA ILE A 78 -9.91 -14.53 -6.90
C ILE A 78 -10.34 -14.38 -5.44
N MET A 79 -9.85 -13.34 -4.78
CA MET A 79 -10.15 -13.05 -3.38
C MET A 79 -10.15 -11.55 -3.14
N LYS A 80 -11.04 -11.08 -2.26
CA LYS A 80 -11.09 -9.70 -1.79
C LYS A 80 -11.05 -9.67 -0.28
N VAL A 81 -10.22 -8.81 0.28
CA VAL A 81 -10.09 -8.60 1.72
C VAL A 81 -10.17 -7.11 2.04
N ASN A 82 -10.67 -6.75 3.20
CA ASN A 82 -10.84 -5.35 3.63
C ASN A 82 -9.73 -4.88 4.59
N SER A 83 -8.61 -5.58 4.61
CA SER A 83 -7.45 -5.27 5.43
C SER A 83 -6.18 -5.35 4.59
N VAL A 84 -5.31 -4.32 4.71
CA VAL A 84 -4.00 -4.32 4.03
C VAL A 84 -3.10 -5.43 4.57
N TYR A 85 -3.19 -5.71 5.87
CA TYR A 85 -2.49 -6.84 6.48
C TYR A 85 -3.04 -8.19 6.00
N GLY A 86 -4.36 -8.29 5.82
CA GLY A 86 -4.99 -9.47 5.22
C GLY A 86 -4.52 -9.72 3.77
N LEU A 87 -4.27 -8.65 2.98
CA LEU A 87 -3.64 -8.78 1.65
C LEU A 87 -2.23 -9.37 1.76
N LEU A 88 -1.41 -8.88 2.70
CA LEU A 88 -0.06 -9.41 2.95
C LEU A 88 -0.11 -10.91 3.26
N LEU A 89 -0.96 -11.32 4.19
CA LEU A 89 -1.11 -12.74 4.58
C LEU A 89 -1.54 -13.62 3.40
N ALA A 90 -2.50 -13.14 2.58
CA ALA A 90 -2.94 -13.86 1.39
C ALA A 90 -1.81 -14.04 0.38
N VAL A 91 -0.97 -13.02 0.16
CA VAL A 91 0.20 -13.10 -0.72
C VAL A 91 1.23 -14.09 -0.15
N GLN A 92 1.58 -13.99 1.12
CA GLN A 92 2.53 -14.89 1.77
C GLN A 92 2.08 -16.35 1.72
N SER A 93 0.78 -16.58 1.82
CA SER A 93 0.17 -17.92 1.70
C SER A 93 0.13 -18.47 0.26
N GLY A 94 0.58 -17.68 -0.73
CA GLY A 94 0.63 -18.12 -2.12
C GLY A 94 -0.72 -18.13 -2.83
N VAL A 95 -1.69 -17.34 -2.37
CA VAL A 95 -3.03 -17.22 -2.99
C VAL A 95 -2.92 -16.53 -4.36
N GLY A 96 -2.07 -15.50 -4.48
CA GLY A 96 -1.89 -14.73 -5.72
C GLY A 96 -1.02 -13.51 -5.52
N LEU A 97 -1.02 -12.61 -6.50
CA LEU A 97 -0.35 -11.31 -6.45
C LEU A 97 -1.27 -10.25 -5.81
N ALA A 98 -0.68 -9.28 -5.14
CA ALA A 98 -1.40 -8.10 -4.67
C ALA A 98 -0.54 -6.83 -4.74
N ALA A 99 -1.20 -5.67 -4.81
CA ALA A 99 -0.56 -4.38 -4.57
C ALA A 99 -0.48 -4.15 -3.07
N LEU A 100 0.75 -3.96 -2.55
CA LEU A 100 1.00 -3.72 -1.13
C LEU A 100 1.85 -2.47 -0.94
N PRO A 101 1.70 -1.75 0.18
CA PRO A 101 2.61 -0.68 0.55
C PRO A 101 3.97 -1.25 0.95
N ASP A 102 5.04 -0.61 0.49
CA ASP A 102 6.40 -1.12 0.68
C ASP A 102 6.79 -1.27 2.15
N TYR A 103 6.36 -0.33 3.01
CA TYR A 103 6.65 -0.40 4.45
C TYR A 103 6.15 -1.70 5.12
N LEU A 104 5.10 -2.31 4.58
CA LEU A 104 4.52 -3.53 5.14
C LEU A 104 5.30 -4.78 4.75
N THR A 105 6.12 -4.69 3.70
CA THR A 105 6.85 -5.82 3.11
C THR A 105 8.31 -5.88 3.55
N VAL A 106 8.81 -4.80 4.17
CA VAL A 106 10.18 -4.75 4.72
C VAL A 106 10.37 -5.84 5.78
N LYS A 107 11.46 -6.58 5.66
CA LYS A 107 11.81 -7.67 6.58
C LYS A 107 10.79 -8.80 6.66
N GLN A 108 9.84 -8.86 5.70
CA GLN A 108 8.90 -9.96 5.63
C GLN A 108 9.51 -11.13 4.83
N PRO A 109 9.61 -12.32 5.43
CA PRO A 109 10.00 -13.50 4.69
C PRO A 109 8.90 -13.89 3.70
N ASN A 110 9.25 -14.64 2.69
CA ASN A 110 8.29 -15.24 1.76
C ASN A 110 7.45 -14.23 0.96
N ILE A 111 8.01 -13.05 0.68
CA ILE A 111 7.41 -12.07 -0.21
C ILE A 111 8.48 -11.42 -1.09
N VAL A 112 8.19 -11.25 -2.37
CA VAL A 112 9.09 -10.62 -3.33
C VAL A 112 8.33 -9.59 -4.19
N LYS A 113 9.02 -8.53 -4.53
CA LYS A 113 8.51 -7.49 -5.41
C LYS A 113 8.48 -8.00 -6.85
N VAL A 114 7.33 -7.90 -7.49
CA VAL A 114 7.09 -8.30 -8.89
C VAL A 114 7.15 -7.07 -9.76
N LEU A 115 7.88 -7.13 -10.88
CA LEU A 115 8.11 -5.99 -11.78
C LEU A 115 8.62 -4.76 -11.02
N PRO A 116 9.78 -4.82 -10.37
CA PRO A 116 10.22 -3.82 -9.38
C PRO A 116 10.40 -2.40 -9.95
N LYS A 117 10.51 -2.26 -11.28
CA LYS A 117 10.59 -0.96 -11.97
C LYS A 117 9.22 -0.29 -12.15
N ILE A 118 8.13 -0.97 -11.81
CA ILE A 118 6.77 -0.45 -11.96
C ILE A 118 6.26 -0.03 -10.59
N GLU A 119 6.21 1.26 -10.42
CA GLU A 119 5.71 1.89 -9.20
C GLU A 119 4.19 2.09 -9.27
N GLY A 120 3.53 1.89 -8.15
CA GLY A 120 2.13 2.22 -7.95
C GLY A 120 1.91 3.69 -7.58
N PRO A 121 0.66 4.06 -7.27
CA PRO A 121 0.36 5.40 -6.79
C PRO A 121 1.04 5.65 -5.44
N ILE A 122 1.48 6.90 -5.23
CA ILE A 122 2.01 7.34 -3.94
C ILE A 122 0.85 7.79 -3.05
N THR A 123 0.84 7.33 -1.81
CA THR A 123 -0.08 7.80 -0.77
C THR A 123 0.70 8.61 0.26
N GLU A 124 0.23 9.81 0.56
CA GLU A 124 0.84 10.66 1.58
C GLU A 124 0.17 10.45 2.94
N ALA A 125 0.96 10.17 3.97
CA ALA A 125 0.48 10.12 5.35
C ALA A 125 0.70 11.46 6.04
N TYR A 126 -0.30 11.92 6.81
CA TYR A 126 -0.30 13.18 7.53
C TYR A 126 -0.57 12.98 9.01
N PHE A 127 0.17 13.67 9.85
CA PHE A 127 -0.18 13.93 11.23
C PHE A 127 -1.07 15.17 11.28
N VAL A 128 -2.27 15.01 11.82
CA VAL A 128 -3.30 16.06 11.81
C VAL A 128 -3.82 16.25 13.23
N TYR A 129 -3.93 17.50 13.65
CA TYR A 129 -4.45 17.86 14.97
C TYR A 129 -5.10 19.26 14.91
N PRO A 130 -6.08 19.55 15.80
CA PRO A 130 -6.72 20.85 15.91
C PRO A 130 -5.70 21.96 16.19
N GLU A 131 -5.91 23.15 15.64
CA GLU A 131 -5.02 24.31 15.87
C GLU A 131 -4.94 24.68 17.36
N SER A 132 -6.00 24.51 18.12
CA SER A 132 -6.03 24.72 19.56
C SER A 132 -4.98 23.91 20.34
N LEU A 133 -4.54 22.78 19.78
CA LEU A 133 -3.53 21.91 20.39
C LEU A 133 -2.08 22.19 19.92
N LYS A 134 -1.88 23.25 19.14
CA LYS A 134 -0.57 23.58 18.54
C LYS A 134 0.55 23.72 19.57
N ASN A 135 0.23 24.29 20.73
CA ASN A 135 1.22 24.58 21.79
C ASN A 135 1.32 23.49 22.87
N GLU A 136 0.48 22.48 22.81
CA GLU A 136 0.47 21.37 23.76
C GLU A 136 1.77 20.55 23.71
N ALA A 137 2.43 20.41 24.86
CA ALA A 137 3.69 19.68 24.99
C ALA A 137 3.57 18.22 24.54
N ARG A 138 2.45 17.54 24.92
CA ARG A 138 2.17 16.16 24.52
C ARG A 138 2.04 15.97 23.00
N VAL A 139 1.44 16.95 22.30
CA VAL A 139 1.31 16.90 20.84
C VAL A 139 2.66 17.09 20.17
N LYS A 140 3.48 18.03 20.69
CA LYS A 140 4.85 18.24 20.21
C LYS A 140 5.73 17.02 20.43
N ALA A 141 5.66 16.41 21.62
CA ALA A 141 6.44 15.20 21.94
C ALA A 141 6.05 14.03 21.04
N PHE A 142 4.74 13.76 20.87
CA PHE A 142 4.27 12.69 20.00
C PHE A 142 4.63 12.92 18.53
N ARG A 143 4.52 14.14 18.04
CA ARG A 143 4.95 14.49 16.69
C ARG A 143 6.44 14.20 16.48
N ASN A 144 7.28 14.66 17.41
CA ASN A 144 8.73 14.47 17.31
C ASN A 144 9.10 12.98 17.36
N PHE A 145 8.42 12.20 18.21
CA PHE A 145 8.53 10.74 18.24
C PHE A 145 8.18 10.10 16.90
N LEU A 146 7.06 10.51 16.28
CA LEU A 146 6.67 9.99 14.96
C LEU A 146 7.74 10.28 13.90
N TYR A 147 8.26 11.50 13.84
CA TYR A 147 9.32 11.85 12.89
C TYR A 147 10.59 11.04 13.12
N SER A 148 11.04 10.90 14.38
CA SER A 148 12.18 10.08 14.72
C SER A 148 11.99 8.64 14.26
N LYS A 149 10.83 8.04 14.52
CA LYS A 149 10.56 6.66 14.12
C LYS A 149 10.44 6.47 12.60
N ILE A 150 9.88 7.43 11.91
CA ILE A 150 9.75 7.38 10.44
C ILE A 150 11.12 7.56 9.76
N SER A 151 12.02 8.39 10.33
CA SER A 151 13.38 8.54 9.79
C SER A 151 14.24 7.28 9.90
N GLU A 152 13.85 6.34 10.78
CA GLU A 152 14.53 5.03 10.92
C GLU A 152 14.02 4.01 9.85
N TRP A 153 12.99 4.36 9.07
CA TRP A 153 12.41 3.45 8.08
C TRP A 153 13.17 3.53 6.75
N GLU A 154 13.72 2.40 6.34
CA GLU A 154 14.35 2.18 5.04
C GLU A 154 13.45 1.24 4.20
N PHE A 155 12.77 1.76 3.16
CA PHE A 155 11.99 0.97 2.22
C PHE A 155 11.81 1.65 0.85
#